data_2f5dc97028880d814b476c0cbfdfc3c5
#
_entry.id   2f5dc97028880d814b476c0cbfdfc3c5
#
_cell.length_a   1.000
_cell.length_b   1.000
_cell.length_c   1.000
_cell.angle_alpha   90.00
_cell.angle_beta   90.00
_cell.angle_gamma   90.00
#
_symmetry.space_group_name_H-M   'P 1'
#
loop_
_entity.id
_entity.type
_entity.pdbx_description
1 polymer ?
#
loop_
_entity_poly.entity_id
_entity_poly.type
_entity_poly.pdbx_seq_one_letter_code
_entity_poly.pdbx_strand_id
1 'polypeptide(L)'
;MGRSYIVVGGGLAGLMAAIKLAEAGQRVRLFSLVPVRRSHSVCAQGGINGAVNTKGEGDSAWEHFDDTIYGGDFLANQTPVKAMCEAAPDIIYMLARMGVPFNRTPEGNIDFRRLGGASYSRTAFAGSTTGQQILYALDEQVRRFEAEGRIEKLEHWEMLSVVKDGEGRCAGIVAQHLKSMRIGDFRADAVILATGGIGYIYRRSTNSVINTGSAHAAVYRQGASYANAEFIQIHPTAIPGDDKLRLMSESARGEGGRIWVYRDGKPWYFLEDKYPAYGNLVPRDIATREIFHVCYDLKLGIGGENMVYLDLSHLPAERLQERLGGIVGMYEKFVGDDPRKVPMKIFPAMHYSMGGLWVDFDQMTNIPGLFACGECDYQYHGANRLGANSLLSAIYGGMVAGPKAMAYAEAQRTPAGELAESWFAAERGRQEAEQRQLYAMDGPENAYRLHVEMSDRMVEHVTVVRTNAGLRQTDDFLQELQERWRRIGIDDRSTEHNRTVPFVRQLRNMIELARVITLSALNRNESRGAHYKPEFPERDDANWLKTTIATRTPDGPVLRYEDVDLQFIAPRQRRYDVSKAKGAVASGS
;
A
#
# COMPACT_ATOMS: atom_id res chain seq x y z
N MET A 1 -16.46 21.91 -25.39
CA MET A 1 -16.78 21.37 -24.04
C MET A 1 -15.51 21.35 -23.21
N GLY A 2 -15.59 21.59 -21.87
CA GLY A 2 -14.42 21.47 -21.00
C GLY A 2 -13.93 20.01 -20.92
N ARG A 3 -12.67 19.82 -20.55
CA ARG A 3 -12.09 18.48 -20.31
C ARG A 3 -12.76 17.81 -19.11
N SER A 4 -12.82 16.50 -19.10
CA SER A 4 -13.43 15.70 -18.03
C SER A 4 -12.42 14.71 -17.46
N TYR A 5 -12.47 14.53 -16.14
CA TYR A 5 -11.51 13.69 -15.41
C TYR A 5 -12.25 12.68 -14.55
N ILE A 6 -11.70 11.47 -14.48
CA ILE A 6 -12.16 10.42 -13.56
C ILE A 6 -11.03 10.09 -12.60
N VAL A 7 -11.37 10.06 -11.31
CA VAL A 7 -10.51 9.52 -10.24
C VAL A 7 -11.18 8.27 -9.68
N VAL A 8 -10.46 7.16 -9.62
CA VAL A 8 -10.94 5.88 -9.08
C VAL A 8 -10.23 5.58 -7.77
N GLY A 9 -10.94 5.69 -6.67
CA GLY A 9 -10.45 5.47 -5.32
C GLY A 9 -10.67 6.68 -4.40
N GLY A 10 -11.48 6.50 -3.35
CA GLY A 10 -11.82 7.54 -2.37
C GLY A 10 -10.85 7.61 -1.17
N GLY A 11 -9.62 7.11 -1.30
CA GLY A 11 -8.55 7.25 -0.31
C GLY A 11 -7.78 8.57 -0.42
N LEU A 12 -6.71 8.75 0.38
CA LEU A 12 -5.95 10.00 0.43
C LEU A 12 -5.42 10.44 -0.93
N ALA A 13 -4.87 9.51 -1.72
CA ALA A 13 -4.32 9.82 -3.05
C ALA A 13 -5.40 10.33 -4.00
N GLY A 14 -6.54 9.63 -4.06
CA GLY A 14 -7.64 10.02 -4.95
C GLY A 14 -8.32 11.33 -4.53
N LEU A 15 -8.52 11.55 -3.22
CA LEU A 15 -9.06 12.81 -2.74
C LEU A 15 -8.13 13.98 -3.10
N MET A 16 -6.82 13.80 -2.90
CA MET A 16 -5.85 14.86 -3.22
C MET A 16 -5.79 15.12 -4.73
N ALA A 17 -5.79 14.08 -5.58
CA ALA A 17 -5.84 14.25 -7.04
C ALA A 17 -7.11 14.99 -7.48
N ALA A 18 -8.28 14.63 -6.92
CA ALA A 18 -9.55 15.30 -7.21
C ALA A 18 -9.55 16.77 -6.76
N ILE A 19 -8.97 17.06 -5.58
CA ILE A 19 -8.80 18.43 -5.07
C ILE A 19 -7.95 19.25 -6.04
N LYS A 20 -6.79 18.73 -6.48
CA LYS A 20 -5.88 19.45 -7.39
C LYS A 20 -6.52 19.77 -8.74
N LEU A 21 -7.28 18.83 -9.30
CA LEU A 21 -8.05 19.08 -10.51
C LEU A 21 -9.16 20.13 -10.29
N ALA A 22 -9.90 20.04 -9.19
CA ALA A 22 -10.97 20.98 -8.89
C ALA A 22 -10.46 22.39 -8.57
N GLU A 23 -9.31 22.52 -7.87
CA GLU A 23 -8.61 23.80 -7.65
C GLU A 23 -8.25 24.49 -8.98
N ALA A 24 -7.88 23.70 -9.99
CA ALA A 24 -7.62 24.19 -11.35
C ALA A 24 -8.91 24.43 -12.18
N GLY A 25 -10.09 24.38 -11.56
CA GLY A 25 -11.37 24.63 -12.22
C GLY A 25 -11.94 23.48 -13.03
N GLN A 26 -11.34 22.29 -12.95
CA GLN A 26 -11.77 21.12 -13.72
C GLN A 26 -12.98 20.41 -13.08
N ARG A 27 -13.74 19.69 -13.90
CA ARG A 27 -14.83 18.80 -13.44
C ARG A 27 -14.31 17.38 -13.27
N VAL A 28 -14.57 16.79 -12.09
CA VAL A 28 -14.06 15.48 -11.70
C VAL A 28 -15.18 14.57 -11.26
N ARG A 29 -15.20 13.32 -11.75
CA ARG A 29 -15.99 12.23 -11.18
C ARG A 29 -15.09 11.36 -10.31
N LEU A 30 -15.42 11.28 -9.03
CA LEU A 30 -14.68 10.47 -8.05
C LEU A 30 -15.45 9.19 -7.75
N PHE A 31 -14.94 8.07 -8.26
CA PHE A 31 -15.49 6.74 -8.02
C PHE A 31 -14.90 6.11 -6.76
N SER A 32 -15.74 5.55 -5.92
CA SER A 32 -15.31 4.84 -4.72
C SER A 32 -16.11 3.56 -4.49
N LEU A 33 -15.39 2.48 -4.14
CA LEU A 33 -15.99 1.16 -3.85
C LEU A 33 -16.86 1.21 -2.58
N VAL A 34 -16.49 2.06 -1.64
CA VAL A 34 -17.16 2.29 -0.35
C VAL A 34 -17.36 3.79 -0.14
N PRO A 35 -18.18 4.22 0.84
CA PRO A 35 -18.17 5.62 1.26
C PRO A 35 -16.73 6.10 1.53
N VAL A 36 -16.37 7.27 1.02
CA VAL A 36 -15.00 7.82 1.06
C VAL A 36 -14.40 7.73 2.46
N ARG A 37 -15.16 8.07 3.49
CA ARG A 37 -14.73 8.02 4.90
C ARG A 37 -14.48 6.60 5.44
N ARG A 38 -14.76 5.56 4.65
CA ARG A 38 -14.47 4.14 4.96
C ARG A 38 -13.34 3.56 4.12
N SER A 39 -12.63 4.38 3.36
CA SER A 39 -11.41 3.99 2.65
C SER A 39 -10.36 3.45 3.61
N HIS A 40 -9.49 2.55 3.13
CA HIS A 40 -8.46 1.93 3.97
C HIS A 40 -7.57 2.95 4.71
N SER A 41 -7.35 4.12 4.15
CA SER A 41 -6.59 5.22 4.76
C SER A 41 -7.05 5.58 6.18
N VAL A 42 -8.33 5.35 6.52
CA VAL A 42 -8.88 5.58 7.87
C VAL A 42 -8.20 4.74 8.95
N CYS A 43 -7.60 3.61 8.57
CA CYS A 43 -6.96 2.68 9.51
C CYS A 43 -5.51 3.06 9.87
N ALA A 44 -4.91 4.06 9.21
CA ALA A 44 -3.52 4.44 9.45
C ALA A 44 -3.35 5.16 10.80
N GLN A 45 -2.43 4.65 11.64
CA GLN A 45 -2.26 5.08 13.03
C GLN A 45 -0.95 5.85 13.26
N GLY A 46 0.11 5.50 12.51
CA GLY A 46 1.49 5.91 12.81
C GLY A 46 1.75 7.41 12.70
N GLY A 47 1.28 8.06 11.65
CA GLY A 47 1.57 9.44 11.33
C GLY A 47 2.05 9.65 9.90
N ILE A 48 2.48 10.86 9.58
CA ILE A 48 2.99 11.29 8.29
C ILE A 48 4.37 11.93 8.47
N ASN A 49 5.35 11.54 7.64
CA ASN A 49 6.71 12.08 7.71
C ASN A 49 6.83 13.43 7.01
N GLY A 50 7.64 14.32 7.61
CA GLY A 50 8.11 15.55 7.00
C GLY A 50 9.17 16.21 7.86
N ALA A 51 10.31 16.56 7.26
CA ALA A 51 11.47 17.10 7.95
C ALA A 51 11.29 18.58 8.29
N VAL A 52 10.34 18.89 9.18
CA VAL A 52 10.07 20.25 9.68
C VAL A 52 11.12 20.71 10.71
N ASN A 53 11.75 19.74 11.40
CA ASN A 53 12.84 19.97 12.36
C ASN A 53 12.48 20.89 13.56
N THR A 54 11.24 20.87 14.03
CA THR A 54 10.81 21.68 15.20
C THR A 54 11.59 21.37 16.48
N LYS A 55 12.17 20.18 16.60
CA LYS A 55 12.98 19.76 17.76
C LYS A 55 14.46 20.15 17.66
N GLY A 56 14.90 20.74 16.54
CA GLY A 56 16.29 21.15 16.36
C GLY A 56 17.29 20.01 16.31
N GLU A 57 16.87 18.79 15.93
CA GLU A 57 17.74 17.59 15.86
C GLU A 57 18.67 17.60 14.64
N GLY A 58 18.56 18.59 13.74
CA GLY A 58 19.34 18.68 12.50
C GLY A 58 18.73 17.91 11.34
N ASP A 59 17.43 17.59 11.40
CA ASP A 59 16.71 16.95 10.31
C ASP A 59 16.52 17.89 9.12
N SER A 60 16.50 17.33 7.92
CA SER A 60 16.29 18.06 6.66
C SER A 60 15.58 17.19 5.62
N ALA A 61 15.12 17.81 4.54
CA ALA A 61 14.56 17.08 3.40
C ALA A 61 15.58 16.08 2.80
N TRP A 62 16.86 16.42 2.84
CA TRP A 62 17.94 15.52 2.39
C TRP A 62 18.08 14.30 3.31
N GLU A 63 18.07 14.50 4.63
CA GLU A 63 18.12 13.39 5.59
C GLU A 63 16.88 12.49 5.48
N HIS A 64 15.71 13.08 5.21
CA HIS A 64 14.48 12.33 4.96
C HIS A 64 14.58 11.51 3.66
N PHE A 65 15.15 12.10 2.61
CA PHE A 65 15.41 11.43 1.33
C PHE A 65 16.40 10.28 1.51
N ASP A 66 17.53 10.52 2.17
CA ASP A 66 18.55 9.49 2.41
C ASP A 66 18.00 8.32 3.26
N ASP A 67 17.24 8.61 4.33
CA ASP A 67 16.59 7.57 5.13
C ASP A 67 15.57 6.76 4.29
N THR A 68 14.85 7.41 3.37
CA THR A 68 13.87 6.74 2.51
C THR A 68 14.55 5.81 1.50
N ILE A 69 15.60 6.27 0.82
CA ILE A 69 16.37 5.47 -0.14
C ILE A 69 17.11 4.33 0.56
N TYR A 70 17.77 4.62 1.70
CA TYR A 70 18.45 3.62 2.50
C TYR A 70 17.48 2.57 3.07
N GLY A 71 16.34 3.03 3.60
CA GLY A 71 15.27 2.15 4.10
C GLY A 71 14.67 1.28 3.00
N GLY A 72 14.53 1.81 1.78
CA GLY A 72 14.06 1.15 0.56
C GLY A 72 15.08 0.26 -0.13
N ASP A 73 16.26 0.10 0.47
CA ASP A 73 17.38 -0.72 -0.02
C ASP A 73 17.80 -0.37 -1.46
N PHE A 74 17.81 0.94 -1.75
CA PHE A 74 18.25 1.56 -3.01
C PHE A 74 17.47 1.15 -4.27
N LEU A 75 16.29 0.56 -4.12
CA LEU A 75 15.50 0.10 -5.27
C LEU A 75 14.45 1.13 -5.75
N ALA A 76 14.23 2.21 -5.03
CA ALA A 76 13.34 3.28 -5.47
C ALA A 76 14.07 4.25 -6.41
N ASN A 77 13.36 4.75 -7.43
CA ASN A 77 13.85 5.84 -8.26
C ASN A 77 14.08 7.10 -7.43
N GLN A 78 15.26 7.67 -7.48
CA GLN A 78 15.67 8.72 -6.54
C GLN A 78 15.02 10.07 -6.83
N THR A 79 14.81 10.41 -8.10
CA THR A 79 14.21 11.71 -8.49
C THR A 79 12.82 11.93 -7.87
N PRO A 80 11.83 11.05 -8.04
CA PRO A 80 10.51 11.25 -7.45
C PRO A 80 10.53 11.15 -5.93
N VAL A 81 11.38 10.31 -5.34
CA VAL A 81 11.51 10.20 -3.87
C VAL A 81 12.08 11.48 -3.28
N LYS A 82 13.10 12.08 -3.91
CA LYS A 82 13.68 13.36 -3.47
C LYS A 82 12.63 14.47 -3.49
N ALA A 83 11.90 14.61 -4.60
CA ALA A 83 10.84 15.61 -4.73
C ALA A 83 9.72 15.41 -3.69
N MET A 84 9.33 14.17 -3.39
CA MET A 84 8.38 13.86 -2.32
C MET A 84 8.89 14.31 -0.95
N CYS A 85 10.15 14.06 -0.62
CA CYS A 85 10.73 14.43 0.68
C CYS A 85 10.91 15.96 0.82
N GLU A 86 11.20 16.65 -0.28
CA GLU A 86 11.26 18.12 -0.32
C GLU A 86 9.90 18.76 -0.12
N ALA A 87 8.83 18.18 -0.69
CA ALA A 87 7.45 18.68 -0.51
C ALA A 87 6.84 18.34 0.86
N ALA A 88 7.40 17.39 1.59
CA ALA A 88 6.79 16.85 2.81
C ALA A 88 6.52 17.90 3.92
N PRO A 89 7.41 18.86 4.24
CA PRO A 89 7.11 19.91 5.23
C PRO A 89 5.89 20.75 4.85
N ASP A 90 5.79 21.16 3.59
CA ASP A 90 4.67 21.97 3.10
C ASP A 90 3.35 21.18 3.12
N ILE A 91 3.40 19.87 2.83
CA ILE A 91 2.24 18.98 2.94
C ILE A 91 1.73 18.93 4.38
N ILE A 92 2.60 18.80 5.38
CA ILE A 92 2.21 18.80 6.80
C ILE A 92 1.53 20.12 7.18
N TYR A 93 2.10 21.27 6.80
CA TYR A 93 1.50 22.55 7.06
C TYR A 93 0.18 22.77 6.29
N MET A 94 0.09 22.30 5.06
CA MET A 94 -1.16 22.31 4.28
C MET A 94 -2.26 21.54 5.01
N LEU A 95 -1.97 20.32 5.46
CA LEU A 95 -2.91 19.47 6.19
C LEU A 95 -3.34 20.12 7.53
N ALA A 96 -2.41 20.74 8.25
CA ALA A 96 -2.73 21.49 9.47
C ALA A 96 -3.69 22.65 9.18
N ARG A 97 -3.48 23.41 8.09
CA ARG A 97 -4.39 24.48 7.65
C ARG A 97 -5.75 23.95 7.18
N MET A 98 -5.81 22.72 6.66
CA MET A 98 -7.08 22.04 6.31
C MET A 98 -7.82 21.50 7.55
N GLY A 99 -7.28 21.68 8.75
CA GLY A 99 -7.94 21.32 10.00
C GLY A 99 -7.52 19.96 10.59
N VAL A 100 -6.44 19.33 10.11
CA VAL A 100 -5.90 18.12 10.78
C VAL A 100 -5.37 18.48 12.17
N PRO A 101 -5.93 17.90 13.25
CA PRO A 101 -5.56 18.24 14.62
C PRO A 101 -4.29 17.49 15.04
N PHE A 102 -3.14 17.81 14.41
CA PHE A 102 -1.88 17.23 14.82
C PHE A 102 -1.57 17.52 16.29
N ASN A 103 -0.96 16.57 16.98
CA ASN A 103 -0.44 16.80 18.31
C ASN A 103 0.52 17.99 18.32
N ARG A 104 0.51 18.72 19.45
CA ARG A 104 1.29 19.95 19.62
C ARG A 104 2.24 19.82 20.81
N THR A 105 3.38 20.51 20.72
CA THR A 105 4.24 20.76 21.86
C THR A 105 3.59 21.78 22.83
N PRO A 106 4.07 21.92 24.08
CA PRO A 106 3.56 22.95 25.00
C PRO A 106 3.61 24.37 24.42
N GLU A 107 4.56 24.66 23.54
CA GLU A 107 4.71 25.97 22.85
C GLU A 107 3.74 26.14 21.67
N GLY A 108 2.92 25.12 21.35
CA GLY A 108 1.94 25.17 20.26
C GLY A 108 2.46 24.73 18.88
N ASN A 109 3.71 24.32 18.75
CA ASN A 109 4.25 23.77 17.50
C ASN A 109 3.74 22.37 17.24
N ILE A 110 3.71 21.91 15.97
CA ILE A 110 3.41 20.51 15.63
C ILE A 110 4.46 19.63 16.30
N ASP A 111 4.00 18.62 17.04
CA ASP A 111 4.88 17.61 17.66
C ASP A 111 5.20 16.48 16.69
N PHE A 112 6.41 15.97 16.82
CA PHE A 112 6.95 14.90 15.98
C PHE A 112 7.46 13.75 16.83
N ARG A 113 7.36 12.53 16.29
CA ARG A 113 7.91 11.30 16.88
C ARG A 113 8.81 10.56 15.89
N ARG A 114 9.69 9.72 16.43
CA ARG A 114 10.56 8.86 15.64
C ARG A 114 9.90 7.49 15.43
N LEU A 115 9.92 6.98 14.19
CA LEU A 115 9.49 5.63 13.85
C LEU A 115 10.64 4.79 13.31
N GLY A 116 10.42 3.48 13.15
CA GLY A 116 11.43 2.51 12.75
C GLY A 116 12.13 2.85 11.45
N GLY A 117 13.45 2.80 11.44
CA GLY A 117 14.31 3.11 10.32
C GLY A 117 14.61 4.60 10.11
N ALA A 118 13.89 5.52 10.76
CA ALA A 118 14.16 6.96 10.66
C ALA A 118 15.33 7.38 11.56
N SER A 119 16.16 8.31 11.07
CA SER A 119 17.27 8.88 11.85
C SER A 119 16.81 9.95 12.83
N TYR A 120 15.71 10.67 12.52
CA TYR A 120 15.21 11.82 13.28
C TYR A 120 13.72 11.74 13.60
N SER A 121 13.25 12.60 14.52
CA SER A 121 11.83 12.74 14.89
C SER A 121 11.11 13.60 13.85
N ARG A 122 10.61 12.98 12.77
CA ARG A 122 9.95 13.69 11.65
C ARG A 122 8.51 13.28 11.39
N THR A 123 7.94 12.41 12.22
CA THR A 123 6.56 11.93 12.01
C THR A 123 5.57 12.78 12.76
N ALA A 124 4.82 13.64 12.05
CA ALA A 124 3.66 14.32 12.60
C ALA A 124 2.49 13.34 12.80
N PHE A 125 1.70 13.49 13.86
CA PHE A 125 0.65 12.54 14.21
C PHE A 125 -0.53 13.23 14.90
N ALA A 126 -1.71 12.61 14.81
CA ALA A 126 -2.91 12.99 15.53
C ALA A 126 -3.36 11.78 16.39
N GLY A 127 -2.77 11.66 17.57
CA GLY A 127 -2.94 10.50 18.45
C GLY A 127 -2.68 9.18 17.73
N SER A 128 -3.67 8.27 17.78
CA SER A 128 -3.69 6.97 17.07
C SER A 128 -4.60 6.96 15.84
N THR A 129 -5.10 8.12 15.40
CA THR A 129 -6.09 8.23 14.33
C THR A 129 -5.64 9.14 13.17
N THR A 130 -4.34 9.26 12.96
CA THR A 130 -3.77 10.21 11.99
C THR A 130 -4.37 10.04 10.59
N GLY A 131 -4.49 8.82 10.08
CA GLY A 131 -5.08 8.56 8.76
C GLY A 131 -6.55 8.97 8.69
N GLN A 132 -7.32 8.75 9.75
CA GLN A 132 -8.72 9.18 9.84
C GLN A 132 -8.85 10.71 9.81
N GLN A 133 -8.02 11.41 10.58
CA GLN A 133 -8.06 12.87 10.64
C GLN A 133 -7.68 13.51 9.30
N ILE A 134 -6.64 13.00 8.64
CA ILE A 134 -6.24 13.47 7.31
C ILE A 134 -7.34 13.16 6.28
N LEU A 135 -7.90 11.95 6.30
CA LEU A 135 -8.97 11.56 5.37
C LEU A 135 -10.20 12.46 5.52
N TYR A 136 -10.57 12.81 6.75
CA TYR A 136 -11.71 13.69 7.01
C TYR A 136 -11.43 15.14 6.56
N ALA A 137 -10.23 15.66 6.79
CA ALA A 137 -9.85 16.97 6.32
C ALA A 137 -9.89 17.07 4.79
N LEU A 138 -9.40 16.06 4.07
CA LEU A 138 -9.47 16.02 2.60
C LEU A 138 -10.91 15.84 2.11
N ASP A 139 -11.75 15.01 2.77
CA ASP A 139 -13.17 14.87 2.41
C ASP A 139 -13.93 16.19 2.59
N GLU A 140 -13.60 16.99 3.61
CA GLU A 140 -14.19 18.33 3.78
C GLU A 140 -13.86 19.25 2.59
N GLN A 141 -12.62 19.22 2.08
CA GLN A 141 -12.26 19.97 0.87
C GLN A 141 -13.03 19.45 -0.37
N VAL A 142 -13.14 18.14 -0.52
CA VAL A 142 -13.92 17.54 -1.62
C VAL A 142 -15.38 17.95 -1.54
N ARG A 143 -16.00 17.97 -0.35
CA ARG A 143 -17.37 18.42 -0.14
C ARG A 143 -17.59 19.89 -0.53
N ARG A 144 -16.60 20.75 -0.28
CA ARG A 144 -16.63 22.13 -0.76
C ARG A 144 -16.75 22.16 -2.29
N PHE A 145 -15.93 21.36 -2.99
CA PHE A 145 -15.97 21.29 -4.45
C PHE A 145 -17.21 20.57 -5.00
N GLU A 146 -17.81 19.65 -4.23
CA GLU A 146 -19.15 19.09 -4.57
C GLU A 146 -20.21 20.19 -4.53
N ALA A 147 -20.22 21.01 -3.49
CA ALA A 147 -21.15 22.12 -3.37
C ALA A 147 -20.98 23.17 -4.50
N GLU A 148 -19.75 23.35 -5.00
CA GLU A 148 -19.44 24.18 -6.16
C GLU A 148 -19.77 23.51 -7.52
N GLY A 149 -20.20 22.24 -7.51
CA GLY A 149 -20.50 21.46 -8.74
C GLY A 149 -19.26 21.06 -9.56
N ARG A 150 -18.06 21.06 -8.96
CA ARG A 150 -16.80 20.67 -9.60
C ARG A 150 -16.45 19.21 -9.40
N ILE A 151 -16.85 18.61 -8.29
CA ILE A 151 -16.65 17.17 -8.00
C ILE A 151 -18.01 16.48 -7.90
N GLU A 152 -18.15 15.34 -8.55
CA GLU A 152 -19.26 14.40 -8.38
C GLU A 152 -18.73 13.13 -7.73
N LYS A 153 -19.15 12.82 -6.48
CA LYS A 153 -18.81 11.57 -5.79
C LYS A 153 -19.77 10.45 -6.17
N LEU A 154 -19.20 9.36 -6.71
CA LEU A 154 -19.90 8.14 -7.11
C LEU A 154 -19.44 6.99 -6.18
N GLU A 155 -20.09 6.89 -5.02
CA GLU A 155 -19.82 5.85 -4.02
C GLU A 155 -20.56 4.54 -4.34
N HIS A 156 -20.01 3.40 -3.90
CA HIS A 156 -20.48 2.05 -4.21
C HIS A 156 -20.37 1.66 -5.69
N TRP A 157 -19.33 2.15 -6.36
CA TRP A 157 -18.99 1.78 -7.71
C TRP A 157 -17.66 1.04 -7.78
N GLU A 158 -17.64 -0.09 -8.46
CA GLU A 158 -16.44 -0.86 -8.77
C GLU A 158 -16.04 -0.63 -10.22
N MET A 159 -14.81 -0.17 -10.46
CA MET A 159 -14.24 -0.10 -11.79
C MET A 159 -13.97 -1.51 -12.31
N LEU A 160 -14.45 -1.82 -13.53
CA LEU A 160 -14.30 -3.13 -14.17
C LEU A 160 -13.19 -3.12 -15.23
N SER A 161 -13.06 -2.02 -15.97
CA SER A 161 -12.07 -1.87 -17.04
C SER A 161 -11.90 -0.40 -17.43
N VAL A 162 -10.85 -0.10 -18.20
CA VAL A 162 -10.72 1.15 -18.94
C VAL A 162 -11.29 0.99 -20.36
N VAL A 163 -11.81 2.08 -20.92
CA VAL A 163 -12.15 2.17 -22.33
C VAL A 163 -10.93 2.72 -23.06
N LYS A 164 -10.47 2.02 -24.09
CA LYS A 164 -9.36 2.47 -24.94
C LYS A 164 -9.89 2.88 -26.32
N ASP A 165 -9.34 3.97 -26.85
CA ASP A 165 -9.60 4.40 -28.22
C ASP A 165 -8.77 3.61 -29.24
N GLY A 166 -8.83 3.94 -30.57
CA GLY A 166 -8.13 3.25 -31.63
C GLY A 166 -6.61 3.42 -31.60
N GLU A 167 -6.11 4.37 -30.84
CA GLU A 167 -4.69 4.59 -30.62
C GLU A 167 -4.20 3.92 -29.33
N GLY A 168 -5.10 3.23 -28.59
CA GLY A 168 -4.80 2.57 -27.33
C GLY A 168 -4.77 3.49 -26.12
N ARG A 169 -5.20 4.76 -26.24
CA ARG A 169 -5.27 5.73 -25.15
C ARG A 169 -6.49 5.45 -24.27
N CYS A 170 -6.35 5.67 -22.97
CA CYS A 170 -7.46 5.62 -22.03
C CYS A 170 -8.42 6.79 -22.27
N ALA A 171 -9.69 6.49 -22.57
CA ALA A 171 -10.74 7.44 -22.88
C ALA A 171 -11.87 7.45 -21.84
N GLY A 172 -11.76 6.64 -20.80
CA GLY A 172 -12.75 6.49 -19.74
C GLY A 172 -12.73 5.12 -19.08
N ILE A 173 -13.78 4.82 -18.33
CA ILE A 173 -13.92 3.54 -17.62
C ILE A 173 -15.28 2.90 -17.87
N VAL A 174 -15.35 1.58 -17.65
CA VAL A 174 -16.58 0.86 -17.37
C VAL A 174 -16.60 0.50 -15.88
N ALA A 175 -17.71 0.78 -15.21
CA ALA A 175 -17.86 0.54 -13.79
C ALA A 175 -19.24 -0.07 -13.47
N GLN A 176 -19.31 -0.80 -12.35
CA GLN A 176 -20.53 -1.41 -11.84
C GLN A 176 -20.98 -0.73 -10.56
N HIS A 177 -22.25 -0.37 -10.47
CA HIS A 177 -22.88 0.07 -9.24
C HIS A 177 -23.25 -1.14 -8.37
N LEU A 178 -22.61 -1.26 -7.20
CA LEU A 178 -22.67 -2.48 -6.36
C LEU A 178 -24.03 -2.74 -5.70
N LYS A 179 -24.93 -1.75 -5.67
CA LYS A 179 -26.29 -1.94 -5.13
C LYS A 179 -27.27 -2.40 -6.20
N SER A 180 -27.32 -1.71 -7.33
CA SER A 180 -28.23 -2.06 -8.43
C SER A 180 -27.63 -3.04 -9.44
N MET A 181 -26.38 -3.44 -9.26
CA MET A 181 -25.61 -4.32 -10.15
C MET A 181 -25.53 -3.86 -11.63
N ARG A 182 -25.99 -2.64 -11.94
CA ARG A 182 -25.94 -2.08 -13.29
C ARG A 182 -24.51 -1.68 -13.66
N ILE A 183 -24.16 -1.96 -14.91
CA ILE A 183 -22.88 -1.57 -15.51
C ILE A 183 -23.11 -0.32 -16.37
N GLY A 184 -22.20 0.65 -16.25
CA GLY A 184 -22.19 1.87 -17.04
C GLY A 184 -20.80 2.20 -17.54
N ASP A 185 -20.74 2.92 -18.65
CA ASP A 185 -19.51 3.50 -19.17
C ASP A 185 -19.46 5.01 -18.91
N PHE A 186 -18.26 5.52 -18.68
CA PHE A 186 -18.01 6.91 -18.28
C PHE A 186 -16.81 7.44 -19.04
N ARG A 187 -17.03 8.52 -19.81
CA ARG A 187 -16.02 9.18 -20.63
C ARG A 187 -15.11 10.07 -19.76
N ALA A 188 -13.81 10.08 -20.05
CA ALA A 188 -12.86 10.99 -19.46
C ALA A 188 -11.64 11.20 -20.36
N ASP A 189 -11.11 12.42 -20.36
CA ASP A 189 -9.88 12.78 -21.08
C ASP A 189 -8.63 12.24 -20.40
N ALA A 190 -8.71 11.98 -19.09
CA ALA A 190 -7.71 11.24 -18.31
C ALA A 190 -8.38 10.52 -17.14
N VAL A 191 -7.81 9.38 -16.76
CA VAL A 191 -8.23 8.56 -15.62
C VAL A 191 -7.08 8.40 -14.65
N ILE A 192 -7.33 8.65 -13.35
CA ILE A 192 -6.35 8.47 -12.27
C ILE A 192 -6.81 7.34 -11.37
N LEU A 193 -6.02 6.28 -11.28
CA LEU A 193 -6.22 5.18 -10.34
C LEU A 193 -5.55 5.50 -9.00
N ALA A 194 -6.33 5.43 -7.93
CA ALA A 194 -5.90 5.63 -6.54
C ALA A 194 -6.53 4.55 -5.64
N THR A 195 -6.49 3.31 -6.11
CA THR A 195 -7.32 2.19 -5.64
C THR A 195 -6.73 1.43 -4.45
N GLY A 196 -5.58 1.90 -3.93
CA GLY A 196 -4.93 1.31 -2.78
C GLY A 196 -4.22 -0.01 -3.12
N GLY A 197 -3.90 -0.79 -2.08
CA GLY A 197 -3.08 -2.00 -2.22
C GLY A 197 -3.87 -3.29 -2.48
N ILE A 198 -3.18 -4.42 -2.31
CA ILE A 198 -3.64 -5.77 -2.70
C ILE A 198 -3.69 -6.74 -1.51
N GLY A 199 -3.72 -6.22 -0.27
CA GLY A 199 -3.52 -7.03 0.94
C GLY A 199 -4.54 -8.13 1.19
N TYR A 200 -5.72 -8.08 0.55
CA TYR A 200 -6.74 -9.11 0.73
C TYR A 200 -6.39 -10.44 0.05
N ILE A 201 -5.38 -10.45 -0.85
CA ILE A 201 -4.77 -11.68 -1.37
C ILE A 201 -4.27 -12.57 -0.23
N TYR A 202 -3.80 -11.97 0.86
CA TYR A 202 -3.26 -12.68 2.02
C TYR A 202 -4.28 -12.95 3.14
N ARG A 203 -5.52 -12.49 3.05
CA ARG A 203 -6.57 -12.58 4.07
C ARG A 203 -6.12 -12.17 5.48
N ARG A 204 -5.15 -12.87 6.07
CA ARG A 204 -4.45 -12.49 7.32
C ARG A 204 -3.57 -11.28 7.12
N SER A 205 -4.21 -10.12 7.10
CA SER A 205 -3.62 -8.83 6.73
C SER A 205 -4.19 -7.71 7.60
N THR A 206 -3.41 -6.66 7.81
CA THR A 206 -3.89 -5.42 8.44
C THR A 206 -4.67 -4.53 7.46
N ASN A 207 -4.68 -4.87 6.18
CA ASN A 207 -5.41 -4.14 5.15
C ASN A 207 -6.94 -4.30 5.28
N SER A 208 -7.68 -3.38 4.69
CA SER A 208 -9.13 -3.52 4.52
C SER A 208 -9.44 -4.67 3.56
N VAL A 209 -10.56 -5.37 3.79
CA VAL A 209 -11.06 -6.44 2.89
C VAL A 209 -11.41 -5.93 1.48
N ILE A 210 -11.51 -4.62 1.29
CA ILE A 210 -11.72 -4.01 -0.05
C ILE A 210 -10.44 -3.92 -0.89
N ASN A 211 -9.26 -4.16 -0.29
CA ASN A 211 -7.96 -4.10 -0.97
C ASN A 211 -7.68 -5.40 -1.73
N THR A 212 -8.52 -5.69 -2.71
CA THR A 212 -8.47 -6.90 -3.54
C THR A 212 -7.54 -6.78 -4.74
N GLY A 213 -7.11 -5.57 -5.10
CA GLY A 213 -6.34 -5.31 -6.33
C GLY A 213 -7.15 -5.42 -7.62
N SER A 214 -8.48 -5.44 -7.55
CA SER A 214 -9.33 -5.68 -8.75
C SER A 214 -9.09 -4.67 -9.87
N ALA A 215 -8.92 -3.39 -9.57
CA ALA A 215 -8.61 -2.39 -10.59
C ALA A 215 -7.22 -2.60 -11.21
N HIS A 216 -6.22 -3.00 -10.38
CA HIS A 216 -4.88 -3.34 -10.88
C HIS A 216 -4.94 -4.49 -11.88
N ALA A 217 -5.60 -5.61 -11.52
CA ALA A 217 -5.75 -6.76 -12.40
C ALA A 217 -6.54 -6.41 -13.67
N ALA A 218 -7.56 -5.56 -13.57
CA ALA A 218 -8.35 -5.13 -14.72
C ALA A 218 -7.49 -4.41 -15.76
N VAL A 219 -6.70 -3.42 -15.35
CA VAL A 219 -5.83 -2.69 -16.27
C VAL A 219 -4.61 -3.50 -16.70
N TYR A 220 -4.09 -4.38 -15.83
CA TYR A 220 -3.03 -5.32 -16.18
C TYR A 220 -3.45 -6.26 -17.33
N ARG A 221 -4.69 -6.77 -17.30
CA ARG A 221 -5.27 -7.53 -18.41
C ARG A 221 -5.42 -6.71 -19.70
N GLN A 222 -5.54 -5.40 -19.59
CA GLN A 222 -5.64 -4.49 -20.74
C GLN A 222 -4.28 -3.93 -21.19
N GLY A 223 -3.15 -4.43 -20.63
CA GLY A 223 -1.80 -4.13 -21.08
C GLY A 223 -1.05 -3.13 -20.22
N ALA A 224 -1.58 -2.72 -19.07
CA ALA A 224 -0.79 -1.99 -18.08
C ALA A 224 0.32 -2.89 -17.51
N SER A 225 1.52 -2.35 -17.34
CA SER A 225 2.64 -3.05 -16.72
C SER A 225 2.52 -3.00 -15.19
N TYR A 226 3.01 -4.04 -14.51
CA TYR A 226 3.06 -4.13 -13.05
C TYR A 226 4.51 -4.19 -12.58
N ALA A 227 4.89 -3.36 -11.62
CA ALA A 227 6.29 -3.23 -11.23
C ALA A 227 6.53 -3.66 -9.78
N ASN A 228 7.69 -4.26 -9.53
CA ASN A 228 8.18 -4.63 -8.20
C ASN A 228 7.16 -5.43 -7.36
N ALA A 229 6.39 -6.31 -7.98
CA ALA A 229 5.30 -7.06 -7.35
C ALA A 229 5.75 -7.91 -6.16
N GLU A 230 7.00 -8.39 -6.17
CA GLU A 230 7.59 -9.20 -5.11
C GLU A 230 7.81 -8.46 -3.79
N PHE A 231 7.75 -7.13 -3.78
CA PHE A 231 8.01 -6.34 -2.58
C PHE A 231 6.73 -6.05 -1.82
N ILE A 232 6.41 -6.97 -0.92
CA ILE A 232 5.27 -6.89 0.01
C ILE A 232 5.82 -6.66 1.41
N GLN A 233 5.40 -5.57 2.06
CA GLN A 233 5.82 -5.28 3.43
C GLN A 233 4.99 -6.05 4.44
N ILE A 234 5.66 -6.80 5.29
CA ILE A 234 5.09 -7.44 6.45
C ILE A 234 5.36 -6.54 7.67
N HIS A 235 4.31 -6.15 8.38
CA HIS A 235 4.45 -5.35 9.60
C HIS A 235 4.79 -6.26 10.78
N PRO A 236 5.80 -5.95 11.59
CA PRO A 236 6.24 -6.83 12.68
C PRO A 236 5.21 -6.98 13.79
N THR A 237 4.31 -6.02 13.96
CA THR A 237 3.40 -5.97 15.11
C THR A 237 1.93 -5.91 14.67
N ALA A 238 1.27 -7.05 14.64
CA ALA A 238 -0.19 -7.17 14.52
C ALA A 238 -0.73 -8.05 15.65
N ILE A 239 -1.97 -7.83 16.04
CA ILE A 239 -2.67 -8.73 16.96
C ILE A 239 -2.98 -10.01 16.18
N PRO A 240 -2.53 -11.20 16.62
CA PRO A 240 -2.80 -12.47 15.95
C PRO A 240 -4.30 -12.78 15.81
N GLY A 241 -4.68 -13.51 14.78
CA GLY A 241 -6.07 -13.89 14.49
C GLY A 241 -6.19 -14.72 13.22
N ASP A 242 -7.40 -15.19 12.92
CA ASP A 242 -7.65 -16.14 11.84
C ASP A 242 -7.93 -15.48 10.48
N ASP A 243 -8.33 -14.21 10.45
CA ASP A 243 -8.64 -13.48 9.21
C ASP A 243 -8.10 -12.04 9.25
N LYS A 244 -8.94 -11.02 9.04
CA LYS A 244 -8.55 -9.61 9.11
C LYS A 244 -7.91 -9.26 10.46
N LEU A 245 -6.61 -8.94 10.42
CA LEU A 245 -5.82 -8.63 11.61
C LEU A 245 -5.93 -7.15 12.01
N ARG A 246 -5.63 -6.86 13.28
CA ARG A 246 -5.55 -5.49 13.80
C ARG A 246 -4.09 -5.06 13.89
N LEU A 247 -3.79 -3.91 13.29
CA LEU A 247 -2.46 -3.32 13.40
C LEU A 247 -2.20 -2.89 14.85
N MET A 248 -1.11 -3.36 15.43
CA MET A 248 -0.50 -2.74 16.59
C MET A 248 0.51 -1.72 16.09
N SER A 249 0.19 -0.45 16.27
CA SER A 249 0.93 0.66 15.67
C SER A 249 2.42 0.61 16.00
N GLU A 250 3.23 0.96 15.01
CA GLU A 250 4.68 1.16 15.19
C GLU A 250 5.01 2.23 16.24
N SER A 251 4.09 3.15 16.52
CA SER A 251 4.25 4.12 17.61
C SER A 251 4.42 3.48 18.97
N ALA A 252 3.91 2.27 19.21
CA ALA A 252 4.18 1.55 20.46
C ALA A 252 5.70 1.32 20.65
N ARG A 253 6.42 0.92 19.59
CA ARG A 253 7.89 0.81 19.61
C ARG A 253 8.56 2.19 19.67
N GLY A 254 8.01 3.16 18.91
CA GLY A 254 8.51 4.54 18.88
C GLY A 254 8.47 5.26 20.22
N GLU A 255 7.48 4.96 21.06
CA GLU A 255 7.35 5.53 22.41
C GLU A 255 8.10 4.73 23.49
N GLY A 256 8.83 3.67 23.11
CA GLY A 256 9.69 2.91 24.01
C GLY A 256 9.25 1.46 24.28
N GLY A 257 8.27 0.95 23.54
CA GLY A 257 7.83 -0.44 23.65
C GLY A 257 8.94 -1.42 23.23
N ARG A 258 9.07 -2.51 23.99
CA ARG A 258 10.15 -3.50 23.86
C ARG A 258 9.61 -4.84 23.40
N ILE A 259 10.25 -5.44 22.38
CA ILE A 259 9.91 -6.78 21.87
C ILE A 259 10.84 -7.81 22.53
N TRP A 260 10.24 -8.89 23.05
CA TRP A 260 11.00 -9.93 23.74
C TRP A 260 10.25 -11.28 23.79
N VAL A 261 10.97 -12.34 24.12
CA VAL A 261 10.44 -13.67 24.46
C VAL A 261 11.18 -14.22 25.68
N TYR A 262 10.68 -15.32 26.27
CA TYR A 262 11.45 -16.07 27.25
C TYR A 262 12.51 -16.93 26.57
N ARG A 263 13.75 -16.86 27.08
CA ARG A 263 14.84 -17.77 26.74
C ARG A 263 15.52 -18.20 28.05
N ASP A 264 15.62 -19.51 28.26
CA ASP A 264 16.20 -20.08 29.52
C ASP A 264 15.56 -19.51 30.80
N GLY A 265 14.23 -19.31 30.76
CA GLY A 265 13.45 -18.77 31.88
C GLY A 265 13.61 -17.27 32.15
N LYS A 266 14.32 -16.53 31.30
CA LYS A 266 14.54 -15.08 31.41
C LYS A 266 14.02 -14.34 30.18
N PRO A 267 13.54 -13.06 30.32
CA PRO A 267 13.23 -12.21 29.19
C PRO A 267 14.46 -11.98 28.31
N TRP A 268 14.34 -12.26 27.03
CA TRP A 268 15.37 -12.02 26.02
C TRP A 268 14.90 -10.96 25.02
N TYR A 269 15.56 -9.80 25.04
CA TYR A 269 15.30 -8.64 24.20
C TYR A 269 16.13 -8.72 22.92
N PHE A 270 15.82 -9.69 22.07
CA PHE A 270 16.63 -10.12 20.93
C PHE A 270 16.93 -9.00 19.90
N LEU A 271 16.04 -8.00 19.73
CA LEU A 271 16.30 -6.87 18.84
C LEU A 271 17.35 -5.91 19.43
N GLU A 272 17.32 -5.68 20.75
CA GLU A 272 18.28 -4.82 21.43
C GLU A 272 19.67 -5.45 21.47
N ASP A 273 19.74 -6.76 21.71
CA ASP A 273 20.99 -7.51 21.73
C ASP A 273 21.67 -7.53 20.36
N LYS A 274 20.89 -7.76 19.30
CA LYS A 274 21.40 -7.92 17.93
C LYS A 274 21.64 -6.59 17.20
N TYR A 275 20.87 -5.56 17.54
CA TYR A 275 20.90 -4.25 16.90
C TYR A 275 21.00 -3.12 17.94
N PRO A 276 22.08 -3.00 18.69
CA PRO A 276 22.17 -2.09 19.84
C PRO A 276 22.00 -0.61 19.48
N ALA A 277 22.31 -0.22 18.22
CA ALA A 277 22.17 1.17 17.75
C ALA A 277 20.72 1.59 17.49
N TYR A 278 19.85 0.67 17.13
CA TYR A 278 18.46 0.91 16.78
C TYR A 278 17.46 0.21 17.72
N GLY A 279 17.85 -0.91 18.33
CA GLY A 279 17.01 -1.69 19.23
C GLY A 279 15.65 -2.03 18.60
N ASN A 280 14.59 -1.69 19.31
CA ASN A 280 13.23 -1.89 18.82
C ASN A 280 12.82 -0.96 17.66
N LEU A 281 13.66 0.02 17.28
CA LEU A 281 13.44 0.94 16.16
C LEU A 281 14.12 0.48 14.86
N VAL A 282 14.58 -0.75 14.76
CA VAL A 282 15.01 -1.32 13.48
C VAL A 282 13.87 -1.28 12.46
N PRO A 283 14.17 -1.20 11.14
CA PRO A 283 13.16 -1.24 10.10
C PRO A 283 12.26 -2.46 10.17
N ARG A 284 11.10 -2.37 9.54
CA ARG A 284 10.05 -3.41 9.59
C ARG A 284 10.52 -4.75 9.05
N ASP A 285 11.25 -4.75 7.94
CA ASP A 285 11.79 -5.98 7.33
C ASP A 285 12.77 -6.71 8.26
N ILE A 286 13.60 -5.97 8.99
CA ILE A 286 14.53 -6.53 9.98
C ILE A 286 13.75 -7.10 11.17
N ALA A 287 12.90 -6.28 11.82
CA ALA A 287 12.12 -6.73 12.98
C ALA A 287 11.26 -7.97 12.64
N THR A 288 10.65 -7.98 11.46
CA THR A 288 9.81 -9.09 10.99
C THR A 288 10.61 -10.38 10.83
N ARG A 289 11.79 -10.32 10.19
CA ARG A 289 12.67 -11.50 10.04
C ARG A 289 13.15 -12.04 11.38
N GLU A 290 13.51 -11.16 12.30
CA GLU A 290 13.95 -11.59 13.64
C GLU A 290 12.81 -12.25 14.43
N ILE A 291 11.60 -11.70 14.40
CA ILE A 291 10.44 -12.33 15.05
C ILE A 291 10.15 -13.69 14.40
N PHE A 292 10.23 -13.77 13.07
CA PHE A 292 10.02 -15.02 12.36
C PHE A 292 11.07 -16.06 12.76
N HIS A 293 12.36 -15.68 12.79
CA HIS A 293 13.45 -16.54 13.23
C HIS A 293 13.25 -17.04 14.68
N VAL A 294 12.88 -16.16 15.59
CA VAL A 294 12.62 -16.52 17.00
C VAL A 294 11.47 -17.53 17.12
N CYS A 295 10.40 -17.36 16.35
CA CYS A 295 9.24 -18.24 16.42
C CYS A 295 9.43 -19.56 15.65
N TYR A 296 9.95 -19.52 14.41
CA TYR A 296 10.00 -20.69 13.53
C TYR A 296 11.29 -21.48 13.63
N ASP A 297 12.45 -20.83 13.76
CA ASP A 297 13.73 -21.55 13.77
C ASP A 297 14.13 -21.92 15.22
N LEU A 298 14.04 -20.95 16.14
CA LEU A 298 14.41 -21.17 17.55
C LEU A 298 13.28 -21.78 18.38
N LYS A 299 12.02 -21.79 17.90
CA LYS A 299 10.85 -22.32 18.62
C LYS A 299 10.61 -21.67 19.99
N LEU A 300 10.95 -20.37 20.12
CA LEU A 300 10.81 -19.62 21.37
C LEU A 300 9.53 -18.78 21.44
N GLY A 301 8.56 -19.03 20.54
CA GLY A 301 7.28 -18.35 20.57
C GLY A 301 6.48 -18.63 21.85
N ILE A 302 5.61 -17.70 22.24
CA ILE A 302 4.85 -17.73 23.48
C ILE A 302 3.95 -18.97 23.53
N GLY A 303 4.14 -19.82 24.53
CA GLY A 303 3.32 -21.04 24.70
C GLY A 303 3.47 -22.05 23.57
N GLY A 304 4.55 -21.98 22.78
CA GLY A 304 4.79 -22.82 21.59
C GLY A 304 4.09 -22.32 20.34
N GLU A 305 3.37 -21.19 20.42
CA GLU A 305 2.71 -20.55 19.27
C GLU A 305 3.60 -19.47 18.64
N ASN A 306 3.30 -19.10 17.39
CA ASN A 306 4.04 -18.08 16.65
C ASN A 306 3.64 -16.67 17.12
N MET A 307 4.07 -16.29 18.32
CA MET A 307 3.84 -14.99 18.92
C MET A 307 5.04 -14.54 19.75
N VAL A 308 5.22 -13.22 19.87
CA VAL A 308 6.22 -12.61 20.77
C VAL A 308 5.54 -11.52 21.61
N TYR A 309 6.19 -11.11 22.71
CA TYR A 309 5.72 -10.00 23.53
C TYR A 309 6.12 -8.65 22.94
N LEU A 310 5.20 -7.68 23.03
CA LEU A 310 5.46 -6.24 22.89
C LEU A 310 5.06 -5.57 24.21
N ASP A 311 6.03 -5.13 24.97
CA ASP A 311 5.87 -4.67 26.35
C ASP A 311 5.88 -3.15 26.45
N LEU A 312 4.84 -2.59 27.04
CA LEU A 312 4.68 -1.19 27.40
C LEU A 312 4.58 -0.99 28.92
N SER A 313 4.49 -2.07 29.71
CA SER A 313 4.18 -2.01 31.14
C SER A 313 5.26 -1.31 31.99
N HIS A 314 6.47 -1.17 31.46
CA HIS A 314 7.58 -0.44 32.09
C HIS A 314 7.49 1.09 31.90
N LEU A 315 6.58 1.57 31.05
CA LEU A 315 6.39 3.00 30.78
C LEU A 315 5.38 3.62 31.74
N PRO A 316 5.53 4.90 32.13
CA PRO A 316 4.56 5.59 32.99
C PRO A 316 3.15 5.57 32.38
N ALA A 317 2.15 5.20 33.18
CA ALA A 317 0.76 5.08 32.70
C ALA A 317 0.20 6.40 32.13
N GLU A 318 0.60 7.53 32.68
CA GLU A 318 0.23 8.87 32.23
C GLU A 318 0.76 9.14 30.80
N ARG A 319 2.04 8.82 30.55
CA ARG A 319 2.64 8.90 29.20
C ARG A 319 1.95 7.97 28.20
N LEU A 320 1.61 6.74 28.63
CA LEU A 320 0.87 5.80 27.77
C LEU A 320 -0.52 6.33 27.40
N GLN A 321 -1.22 6.94 28.36
CA GLN A 321 -2.53 7.53 28.12
C GLN A 321 -2.45 8.71 27.12
N GLU A 322 -1.47 9.58 27.30
CA GLU A 322 -1.27 10.76 26.43
C GLU A 322 -0.84 10.38 25.01
N ARG A 323 0.16 9.50 24.88
CA ARG A 323 0.83 9.22 23.60
C ARG A 323 0.24 8.01 22.85
N LEU A 324 -0.30 7.02 23.56
CA LEU A 324 -0.74 5.73 23.04
C LEU A 324 -2.15 5.30 23.50
N GLY A 325 -2.91 6.18 24.18
CA GLY A 325 -4.19 5.81 24.81
C GLY A 325 -5.17 5.10 23.86
N GLY A 326 -5.29 5.54 22.61
CA GLY A 326 -6.14 4.87 21.62
C GLY A 326 -5.63 3.48 21.19
N ILE A 327 -4.31 3.24 21.23
CA ILE A 327 -3.70 1.94 20.91
C ILE A 327 -3.90 0.97 22.07
N VAL A 328 -3.66 1.43 23.31
CA VAL A 328 -3.92 0.68 24.55
C VAL A 328 -5.40 0.25 24.60
N GLY A 329 -6.32 1.21 24.43
CA GLY A 329 -7.75 0.92 24.45
C GLY A 329 -8.23 0.01 23.31
N MET A 330 -7.57 0.02 22.16
CA MET A 330 -7.84 -0.92 21.08
C MET A 330 -7.44 -2.34 21.48
N TYR A 331 -6.24 -2.53 22.05
CA TYR A 331 -5.79 -3.84 22.50
C TYR A 331 -6.69 -4.41 23.59
N GLU A 332 -7.03 -3.59 24.60
CA GLU A 332 -8.00 -3.98 25.66
C GLU A 332 -9.34 -4.46 25.08
N LYS A 333 -9.87 -3.76 24.08
CA LYS A 333 -11.16 -4.13 23.46
C LYS A 333 -11.13 -5.43 22.67
N PHE A 334 -10.01 -5.74 21.99
CA PHE A 334 -9.92 -6.91 21.12
C PHE A 334 -9.34 -8.14 21.80
N VAL A 335 -8.50 -7.97 22.83
CA VAL A 335 -7.81 -9.07 23.52
C VAL A 335 -8.31 -9.25 24.95
N GLY A 336 -8.71 -8.16 25.62
CA GLY A 336 -9.16 -8.16 27.01
C GLY A 336 -8.06 -7.86 28.02
N ASP A 337 -6.79 -7.86 27.62
CA ASP A 337 -5.65 -7.58 28.50
C ASP A 337 -5.31 -6.08 28.51
N ASP A 338 -4.89 -5.55 29.65
CA ASP A 338 -4.44 -4.15 29.82
C ASP A 338 -2.93 -4.03 29.53
N PRO A 339 -2.50 -3.41 28.42
CA PRO A 339 -1.09 -3.28 28.08
C PRO A 339 -0.23 -2.46 29.05
N ARG A 340 -0.89 -1.71 29.95
CA ARG A 340 -0.20 -0.98 31.03
C ARG A 340 0.26 -1.91 32.17
N LYS A 341 -0.27 -3.14 32.20
CA LYS A 341 -0.01 -4.11 33.28
C LYS A 341 0.66 -5.38 32.79
N VAL A 342 0.34 -5.81 31.56
CA VAL A 342 0.84 -7.04 30.96
C VAL A 342 1.31 -6.80 29.52
N PRO A 343 2.37 -7.48 29.06
CA PRO A 343 2.83 -7.35 27.69
C PRO A 343 1.79 -7.80 26.67
N MET A 344 1.68 -7.08 25.56
CA MET A 344 0.86 -7.45 24.42
C MET A 344 1.46 -8.65 23.68
N LYS A 345 0.62 -9.52 23.13
CA LYS A 345 1.03 -10.60 22.22
C LYS A 345 0.88 -10.13 20.78
N ILE A 346 1.93 -10.26 19.99
CA ILE A 346 1.96 -9.80 18.60
C ILE A 346 2.64 -10.81 17.69
N PHE A 347 2.31 -10.74 16.38
CA PHE A 347 3.00 -11.48 15.32
C PHE A 347 3.00 -10.69 14.00
N PRO A 348 3.96 -10.91 13.10
CA PRO A 348 4.00 -10.25 11.80
C PRO A 348 2.78 -10.53 10.90
N ALA A 349 2.37 -9.52 10.14
CA ALA A 349 1.27 -9.62 9.20
C ALA A 349 1.49 -8.78 7.94
N MET A 350 0.94 -9.22 6.81
CA MET A 350 0.90 -8.42 5.58
C MET A 350 0.29 -7.04 5.86
N HIS A 351 0.93 -5.97 5.35
CA HIS A 351 0.57 -4.62 5.71
C HIS A 351 0.55 -3.61 4.55
N TYR A 352 1.48 -3.70 3.60
CA TYR A 352 1.62 -2.71 2.53
C TYR A 352 2.24 -3.32 1.27
N SER A 353 1.79 -2.88 0.10
CA SER A 353 2.37 -3.24 -1.20
C SER A 353 3.34 -2.14 -1.64
N MET A 354 4.65 -2.42 -1.74
CA MET A 354 5.59 -1.47 -2.33
C MET A 354 5.57 -1.53 -3.86
N GLY A 355 5.29 -2.69 -4.42
CA GLY A 355 5.00 -2.85 -5.84
C GLY A 355 3.58 -2.44 -6.21
N GLY A 356 3.35 -2.20 -7.49
CA GLY A 356 2.07 -1.75 -8.03
C GLY A 356 2.13 -1.55 -9.54
N LEU A 357 1.19 -0.81 -10.09
CA LEU A 357 1.21 -0.41 -11.48
C LEU A 357 2.49 0.37 -11.79
N TRP A 358 3.12 0.05 -12.92
CA TRP A 358 4.26 0.83 -13.39
C TRP A 358 3.79 2.22 -13.80
N VAL A 359 4.52 3.25 -13.39
CA VAL A 359 4.30 4.64 -13.75
C VAL A 359 5.63 5.33 -14.05
N ASP A 360 5.59 6.33 -14.91
CA ASP A 360 6.69 7.27 -15.09
C ASP A 360 6.76 8.29 -13.93
N PHE A 361 7.69 9.23 -13.97
CA PHE A 361 7.85 10.24 -12.91
C PHE A 361 6.69 11.25 -12.84
N ASP A 362 5.84 11.27 -13.85
CA ASP A 362 4.60 12.07 -13.92
C ASP A 362 3.35 11.28 -13.48
N GLN A 363 3.53 10.07 -12.94
CA GLN A 363 2.47 9.15 -12.49
C GLN A 363 1.62 8.58 -13.64
N MET A 364 2.02 8.69 -14.90
CA MET A 364 1.33 8.06 -16.01
C MET A 364 1.80 6.62 -16.21
N THR A 365 0.86 5.70 -16.41
CA THR A 365 1.17 4.30 -16.75
C THR A 365 1.66 4.18 -18.20
N ASN A 366 2.06 2.98 -18.62
CA ASN A 366 2.35 2.72 -20.03
C ASN A 366 1.11 2.75 -20.96
N ILE A 367 -0.11 2.91 -20.40
CA ILE A 367 -1.32 3.22 -21.18
C ILE A 367 -1.51 4.73 -21.16
N PRO A 368 -1.35 5.44 -22.29
CA PRO A 368 -1.47 6.90 -22.32
C PRO A 368 -2.83 7.37 -21.81
N GLY A 369 -2.85 8.41 -20.96
CA GLY A 369 -4.07 8.94 -20.34
C GLY A 369 -4.58 8.17 -19.11
N LEU A 370 -3.90 7.08 -18.75
CA LEU A 370 -4.14 6.35 -17.50
C LEU A 370 -3.00 6.61 -16.53
N PHE A 371 -3.34 7.20 -15.37
CA PHE A 371 -2.41 7.52 -14.28
C PHE A 371 -2.68 6.60 -13.09
N ALA A 372 -1.67 6.43 -12.23
CA ALA A 372 -1.83 5.72 -10.97
C ALA A 372 -1.06 6.43 -9.86
N CYS A 373 -1.62 6.49 -8.64
CA CYS A 373 -0.97 7.14 -7.50
C CYS A 373 -1.37 6.51 -6.17
N GLY A 374 -0.50 6.64 -5.16
CA GLY A 374 -0.66 6.04 -3.84
C GLY A 374 -0.22 4.58 -3.81
N GLU A 375 -0.84 3.75 -2.97
CA GLU A 375 -0.45 2.33 -2.82
C GLU A 375 -0.76 1.47 -4.06
N CYS A 376 -1.37 2.02 -5.11
CA CYS A 376 -1.58 1.27 -6.35
C CYS A 376 -0.43 1.43 -7.36
N ASP A 377 0.53 2.32 -7.13
CA ASP A 377 1.77 2.45 -7.91
C ASP A 377 3.00 1.92 -7.15
N TYR A 378 4.15 1.79 -7.84
CA TYR A 378 5.39 1.24 -7.29
C TYR A 378 6.45 2.31 -6.91
N GLN A 379 6.20 3.60 -7.15
CA GLN A 379 7.21 4.63 -7.38
C GLN A 379 8.13 4.95 -6.18
N TYR A 380 7.62 4.98 -4.93
CA TYR A 380 8.30 5.71 -3.85
C TYR A 380 9.07 4.89 -2.82
N HIS A 381 8.93 3.57 -2.79
CA HIS A 381 9.32 2.79 -1.60
C HIS A 381 10.42 1.76 -1.83
N GLY A 382 10.72 1.44 -3.09
CA GLY A 382 11.73 0.41 -3.40
C GLY A 382 11.41 -0.94 -2.76
N ALA A 383 12.41 -1.55 -2.15
CA ALA A 383 12.30 -2.90 -1.60
C ALA A 383 11.68 -2.96 -0.18
N ASN A 384 11.57 -1.82 0.52
CA ASN A 384 10.96 -1.74 1.85
C ASN A 384 10.59 -0.29 2.18
N ARG A 385 9.37 -0.07 2.67
CA ARG A 385 8.85 1.26 2.98
C ARG A 385 9.28 1.74 4.37
N LEU A 386 9.84 2.95 4.43
CA LEU A 386 10.11 3.65 5.68
C LEU A 386 8.81 3.91 6.45
N GLY A 387 8.81 3.76 7.78
CA GLY A 387 7.66 4.05 8.63
C GLY A 387 7.11 5.45 8.37
N ALA A 388 5.77 5.61 8.35
CA ALA A 388 5.04 6.87 8.10
C ALA A 388 5.19 7.52 6.72
N ASN A 389 5.91 6.94 5.76
CA ASN A 389 5.98 7.46 4.38
C ASN A 389 4.74 7.11 3.52
N SER A 390 3.87 6.17 3.94
CA SER A 390 2.70 5.77 3.12
C SER A 390 1.67 6.87 2.94
N LEU A 391 1.36 7.63 4.02
CA LEU A 391 0.42 8.73 3.93
C LEU A 391 1.00 9.88 3.10
N LEU A 392 2.32 10.12 3.24
CA LEU A 392 3.03 11.13 2.45
C LEU A 392 3.01 10.79 0.96
N SER A 393 3.44 9.58 0.58
CA SER A 393 3.48 9.16 -0.83
C SER A 393 2.09 9.15 -1.48
N ALA A 394 1.05 8.77 -0.73
CA ALA A 394 -0.32 8.80 -1.22
C ALA A 394 -0.77 10.24 -1.53
N ILE A 395 -0.54 11.19 -0.63
CA ILE A 395 -0.91 12.59 -0.81
C ILE A 395 -0.06 13.21 -1.93
N TYR A 396 1.26 13.03 -1.88
CA TYR A 396 2.18 13.57 -2.87
C TYR A 396 1.89 13.02 -4.28
N GLY A 397 1.68 11.70 -4.42
CA GLY A 397 1.31 11.09 -5.70
C GLY A 397 0.03 11.69 -6.29
N GLY A 398 -0.99 11.96 -5.45
CA GLY A 398 -2.20 12.67 -5.88
C GLY A 398 -1.94 14.12 -6.30
N MET A 399 -1.01 14.82 -5.61
CA MET A 399 -0.59 16.19 -5.97
C MET A 399 0.13 16.23 -7.32
N VAL A 400 0.84 15.18 -7.69
CA VAL A 400 1.51 15.05 -8.99
C VAL A 400 0.52 14.61 -10.07
N ALA A 401 -0.23 13.53 -9.83
CA ALA A 401 -1.11 12.92 -10.83
C ALA A 401 -2.20 13.87 -11.34
N GLY A 402 -2.81 14.68 -10.47
CA GLY A 402 -3.85 15.62 -10.87
C GLY A 402 -3.41 16.63 -11.93
N PRO A 403 -2.39 17.48 -11.66
CA PRO A 403 -1.86 18.43 -12.65
C PRO A 403 -1.29 17.77 -13.91
N LYS A 404 -0.65 16.60 -13.78
CA LYS A 404 -0.08 15.89 -14.95
C LYS A 404 -1.17 15.29 -15.84
N ALA A 405 -2.25 14.76 -15.24
CA ALA A 405 -3.41 14.32 -16.00
C ALA A 405 -4.09 15.49 -16.72
N MET A 406 -4.15 16.67 -16.12
CA MET A 406 -4.65 17.88 -16.76
C MET A 406 -3.78 18.28 -17.95
N ALA A 407 -2.47 18.39 -17.78
CA ALA A 407 -1.54 18.73 -18.84
C ALA A 407 -1.62 17.73 -20.02
N TYR A 408 -1.70 16.42 -19.71
CA TYR A 408 -1.91 15.39 -20.73
C TYR A 408 -3.22 15.63 -21.52
N ALA A 409 -4.35 15.80 -20.81
CA ALA A 409 -5.65 15.98 -21.43
C ALA A 409 -5.71 17.24 -22.31
N GLU A 410 -5.10 18.35 -21.86
CA GLU A 410 -5.02 19.60 -22.63
C GLU A 410 -4.22 19.45 -23.94
N ALA A 411 -3.20 18.61 -23.94
CA ALA A 411 -2.38 18.32 -25.14
C ALA A 411 -3.12 17.44 -26.18
N GLN A 412 -4.23 16.79 -25.82
CA GLN A 412 -4.99 15.95 -26.74
C GLN A 412 -5.85 16.80 -27.68
N ARG A 413 -5.81 16.48 -29.00
CA ARG A 413 -6.60 17.19 -30.02
C ARG A 413 -8.09 16.93 -29.85
N THR A 414 -8.48 15.67 -29.65
CA THR A 414 -9.88 15.24 -29.57
C THR A 414 -10.27 14.98 -28.12
N PRO A 415 -11.24 15.73 -27.57
CA PRO A 415 -11.80 15.43 -26.25
C PRO A 415 -12.50 14.07 -26.21
N ALA A 416 -12.48 13.41 -25.05
CA ALA A 416 -13.15 12.12 -24.86
C ALA A 416 -14.66 12.17 -25.17
N GLY A 417 -15.30 13.33 -24.98
CA GLY A 417 -16.71 13.56 -25.32
C GLY A 417 -17.03 13.45 -26.82
N GLU A 418 -16.03 13.63 -27.68
CA GLU A 418 -16.17 13.58 -29.15
C GLU A 418 -15.75 12.21 -29.76
N LEU A 419 -15.23 11.30 -28.92
CA LEU A 419 -14.84 9.97 -29.38
C LEU A 419 -16.07 9.10 -29.73
N ALA A 420 -15.90 8.15 -30.67
CA ALA A 420 -16.95 7.30 -31.13
C ALA A 420 -17.62 6.48 -30.01
N GLU A 421 -18.96 6.48 -29.96
CA GLU A 421 -19.75 5.72 -28.98
C GLU A 421 -19.49 4.22 -29.05
N SER A 422 -19.10 3.71 -30.19
CA SER A 422 -18.84 2.28 -30.41
C SER A 422 -17.77 1.69 -29.48
N TRP A 423 -16.77 2.46 -29.09
CA TRP A 423 -15.69 1.99 -28.17
C TRP A 423 -16.21 1.77 -26.76
N PHE A 424 -17.07 2.68 -26.30
CA PHE A 424 -17.70 2.61 -24.98
C PHE A 424 -18.73 1.48 -24.94
N ALA A 425 -19.60 1.42 -25.96
CA ALA A 425 -20.60 0.36 -26.09
C ALA A 425 -19.95 -1.04 -26.18
N ALA A 426 -18.85 -1.17 -26.94
CA ALA A 426 -18.15 -2.45 -27.08
C ALA A 426 -17.57 -2.92 -25.73
N GLU A 427 -16.87 -2.04 -24.99
CA GLU A 427 -16.28 -2.40 -23.70
C GLU A 427 -17.36 -2.65 -22.64
N ARG A 428 -18.42 -1.82 -22.57
CA ARG A 428 -19.57 -2.07 -21.71
C ARG A 428 -20.20 -3.43 -22.01
N GLY A 429 -20.47 -3.73 -23.29
CA GLY A 429 -21.05 -5.00 -23.72
C GLY A 429 -20.18 -6.21 -23.34
N ARG A 430 -18.84 -6.06 -23.38
CA ARG A 430 -17.90 -7.08 -22.91
C ARG A 430 -18.06 -7.33 -21.41
N GLN A 431 -18.14 -6.28 -20.59
CA GLN A 431 -18.30 -6.39 -19.14
C GLN A 431 -19.68 -6.97 -18.75
N GLU A 432 -20.74 -6.59 -19.47
CA GLU A 432 -22.08 -7.16 -19.29
C GLU A 432 -22.12 -8.65 -19.67
N ALA A 433 -21.42 -9.04 -20.73
CA ALA A 433 -21.30 -10.44 -21.12
C ALA A 433 -20.55 -11.27 -20.05
N GLU A 434 -19.45 -10.72 -19.52
CA GLU A 434 -18.73 -11.35 -18.42
C GLU A 434 -19.61 -11.49 -17.17
N GLN A 435 -20.38 -10.46 -16.82
CA GLN A 435 -21.31 -10.53 -15.68
C GLN A 435 -22.37 -11.62 -15.89
N ARG A 436 -22.95 -11.75 -17.11
CA ARG A 436 -23.89 -12.84 -17.41
C ARG A 436 -23.24 -14.22 -17.27
N GLN A 437 -21.98 -14.37 -17.70
CA GLN A 437 -21.23 -15.61 -17.50
C GLN A 437 -21.04 -15.95 -16.03
N LEU A 438 -20.71 -14.96 -15.18
CA LEU A 438 -20.60 -15.16 -13.74
C LEU A 438 -21.92 -15.63 -13.12
N TYR A 439 -23.04 -15.00 -13.46
CA TYR A 439 -24.37 -15.43 -12.99
C TYR A 439 -24.75 -16.84 -13.44
N ALA A 440 -24.22 -17.31 -14.58
CA ALA A 440 -24.48 -18.64 -15.11
C ALA A 440 -23.61 -19.75 -14.50
N MET A 441 -22.61 -19.40 -13.68
CA MET A 441 -21.73 -20.38 -13.06
C MET A 441 -22.50 -21.31 -12.10
N ASP A 442 -22.33 -22.62 -12.26
CA ASP A 442 -23.09 -23.66 -11.53
C ASP A 442 -22.23 -24.87 -11.19
N GLY A 443 -20.98 -24.63 -10.80
CA GLY A 443 -20.04 -25.67 -10.45
C GLY A 443 -20.05 -26.04 -8.95
N PRO A 444 -19.28 -27.05 -8.54
CA PRO A 444 -19.22 -27.52 -7.16
C PRO A 444 -18.28 -26.71 -6.25
N GLU A 445 -17.49 -25.79 -6.79
CA GLU A 445 -16.49 -25.04 -6.03
C GLU A 445 -17.11 -23.81 -5.33
N ASN A 446 -16.61 -23.50 -4.14
CA ASN A 446 -17.03 -22.33 -3.38
C ASN A 446 -15.96 -21.23 -3.40
N ALA A 447 -16.33 -20.03 -3.81
CA ALA A 447 -15.39 -18.90 -3.97
C ALA A 447 -14.65 -18.53 -2.67
N TYR A 448 -15.33 -18.55 -1.54
CA TYR A 448 -14.72 -18.18 -0.26
C TYR A 448 -13.72 -19.23 0.21
N ARG A 449 -14.00 -20.53 -0.04
CA ARG A 449 -13.06 -21.61 0.24
C ARG A 449 -11.81 -21.50 -0.61
N LEU A 450 -11.96 -21.25 -1.92
CA LEU A 450 -10.82 -21.04 -2.82
C LEU A 450 -9.97 -19.83 -2.40
N HIS A 451 -10.62 -18.75 -1.93
CA HIS A 451 -9.90 -17.59 -1.39
C HIS A 451 -9.09 -17.93 -0.13
N VAL A 452 -9.64 -18.74 0.78
CA VAL A 452 -8.92 -19.19 1.98
C VAL A 452 -7.70 -20.02 1.58
N GLU A 453 -7.86 -21.00 0.69
CA GLU A 453 -6.78 -21.87 0.21
C GLU A 453 -5.66 -21.05 -0.47
N MET A 454 -6.03 -20.07 -1.32
CA MET A 454 -5.09 -19.13 -1.94
C MET A 454 -4.30 -18.35 -0.88
N SER A 455 -5.04 -17.76 0.05
CA SER A 455 -4.44 -16.88 1.06
C SER A 455 -3.50 -17.60 1.99
N ASP A 456 -3.86 -18.80 2.42
CA ASP A 456 -3.02 -19.63 3.29
C ASP A 456 -1.71 -20.01 2.57
N ARG A 457 -1.77 -20.38 1.30
CA ARG A 457 -0.59 -20.67 0.48
C ARG A 457 0.29 -19.42 0.29
N MET A 458 -0.32 -18.26 0.03
CA MET A 458 0.41 -16.99 -0.10
C MET A 458 1.09 -16.58 1.21
N VAL A 459 0.42 -16.75 2.36
CA VAL A 459 1.01 -16.46 3.68
C VAL A 459 2.18 -17.39 3.98
N GLU A 460 2.07 -18.68 3.65
CA GLU A 460 3.09 -19.69 3.93
C GLU A 460 4.38 -19.46 3.12
N HIS A 461 4.27 -19.19 1.82
CA HIS A 461 5.43 -19.21 0.92
C HIS A 461 5.82 -17.86 0.31
N VAL A 462 4.97 -16.84 0.41
CA VAL A 462 5.17 -15.56 -0.32
C VAL A 462 5.16 -14.35 0.64
N THR A 463 5.51 -14.55 1.91
CA THR A 463 5.63 -13.47 2.90
C THR A 463 7.08 -13.24 3.33
N VAL A 464 7.47 -13.67 4.54
CA VAL A 464 8.73 -13.32 5.20
C VAL A 464 9.91 -14.09 4.64
N VAL A 465 9.82 -15.42 4.67
CA VAL A 465 10.87 -16.33 4.16
C VAL A 465 10.33 -17.02 2.91
N ARG A 466 11.07 -16.91 1.84
CA ARG A 466 10.68 -17.41 0.52
C ARG A 466 11.75 -18.37 0.01
N THR A 467 11.34 -19.55 -0.43
CA THR A 467 12.24 -20.50 -1.08
C THR A 467 11.82 -20.71 -2.53
N ASN A 468 12.77 -20.99 -3.42
CA ASN A 468 12.44 -21.27 -4.81
C ASN A 468 11.51 -22.48 -4.95
N ALA A 469 11.66 -23.49 -4.08
CA ALA A 469 10.77 -24.66 -4.05
C ALA A 469 9.33 -24.26 -3.67
N GLY A 470 9.15 -23.51 -2.58
CA GLY A 470 7.83 -23.05 -2.13
C GLY A 470 7.15 -22.10 -3.12
N LEU A 471 7.93 -21.21 -3.77
CA LEU A 471 7.41 -20.31 -4.79
C LEU A 471 6.95 -21.05 -6.05
N ARG A 472 7.67 -22.09 -6.51
CA ARG A 472 7.22 -22.94 -7.64
C ARG A 472 5.94 -23.68 -7.30
N GLN A 473 5.90 -24.35 -6.14
CA GLN A 473 4.68 -25.03 -5.67
C GLN A 473 3.49 -24.07 -5.56
N THR A 474 3.74 -22.82 -5.19
CA THR A 474 2.68 -21.80 -5.10
C THR A 474 2.19 -21.40 -6.49
N ASP A 475 3.08 -21.20 -7.48
CA ASP A 475 2.62 -20.89 -8.85
C ASP A 475 1.85 -22.04 -9.48
N ASP A 476 2.31 -23.28 -9.32
CA ASP A 476 1.59 -24.47 -9.79
C ASP A 476 0.19 -24.57 -9.16
N PHE A 477 0.10 -24.33 -7.85
CA PHE A 477 -1.18 -24.29 -7.14
C PHE A 477 -2.09 -23.14 -7.64
N LEU A 478 -1.55 -21.95 -7.89
CA LEU A 478 -2.33 -20.83 -8.40
C LEU A 478 -2.84 -21.07 -9.81
N GLN A 479 -2.11 -21.80 -10.65
CA GLN A 479 -2.59 -22.25 -11.96
C GLN A 479 -3.76 -23.25 -11.83
N GLU A 480 -3.63 -24.24 -10.95
CA GLU A 480 -4.75 -25.15 -10.63
C GLU A 480 -5.96 -24.36 -10.12
N LEU A 481 -5.73 -23.36 -9.25
CA LEU A 481 -6.80 -22.55 -8.69
C LEU A 481 -7.53 -21.70 -9.74
N GLN A 482 -6.83 -21.25 -10.80
CA GLN A 482 -7.47 -20.60 -11.95
C GLN A 482 -8.45 -21.53 -12.68
N GLU A 483 -8.11 -22.80 -12.83
CA GLU A 483 -9.01 -23.78 -13.44
C GLU A 483 -10.19 -24.11 -12.50
N ARG A 484 -9.93 -24.25 -11.22
CA ARG A 484 -10.97 -24.48 -10.19
C ARG A 484 -11.93 -23.30 -10.09
N TRP A 485 -11.44 -22.04 -10.23
CA TRP A 485 -12.27 -20.85 -10.26
C TRP A 485 -13.36 -20.94 -11.34
N ARG A 486 -13.11 -21.53 -12.49
CA ARG A 486 -14.10 -21.72 -13.58
C ARG A 486 -15.25 -22.67 -13.19
N ARG A 487 -15.09 -23.42 -12.12
CA ARG A 487 -16.07 -24.38 -11.60
C ARG A 487 -16.77 -23.91 -10.34
N ILE A 488 -16.73 -22.61 -10.06
CA ILE A 488 -17.46 -22.03 -8.92
C ILE A 488 -18.96 -22.11 -9.18
N GLY A 489 -19.74 -22.41 -8.13
CA GLY A 489 -21.20 -22.28 -8.13
C GLY A 489 -21.64 -20.94 -7.53
N ILE A 490 -22.61 -20.31 -8.13
CA ILE A 490 -23.24 -19.07 -7.62
C ILE A 490 -24.57 -19.42 -6.98
N ASP A 491 -24.62 -19.34 -5.65
CA ASP A 491 -25.86 -19.61 -4.90
C ASP A 491 -26.81 -18.40 -4.92
N ASP A 492 -26.29 -17.19 -4.74
CA ASP A 492 -27.08 -15.95 -4.80
C ASP A 492 -27.08 -15.38 -6.22
N ARG A 493 -28.22 -15.47 -6.88
CA ARG A 493 -28.47 -14.95 -8.25
C ARG A 493 -29.30 -13.68 -8.26
N SER A 494 -29.46 -12.99 -7.12
CA SER A 494 -30.15 -11.70 -7.07
C SER A 494 -29.46 -10.67 -7.95
N THR A 495 -30.25 -9.85 -8.60
CA THR A 495 -29.77 -8.79 -9.51
C THR A 495 -29.57 -7.45 -8.81
N GLU A 496 -29.74 -7.41 -7.50
CA GLU A 496 -29.53 -6.24 -6.65
C GLU A 496 -28.84 -6.66 -5.36
N HIS A 497 -27.98 -5.77 -4.83
CA HIS A 497 -27.24 -5.98 -3.57
C HIS A 497 -26.44 -7.30 -3.49
N ASN A 498 -26.18 -7.92 -4.61
CA ASN A 498 -25.43 -9.17 -4.70
C ASN A 498 -23.96 -8.93 -4.37
N ARG A 499 -23.42 -9.66 -3.41
CA ARG A 499 -22.00 -9.61 -3.04
C ARG A 499 -21.19 -10.77 -3.58
N THR A 500 -21.85 -11.87 -3.92
CA THR A 500 -21.20 -13.10 -4.39
C THR A 500 -20.58 -12.89 -5.77
N VAL A 501 -21.33 -12.35 -6.72
CA VAL A 501 -20.87 -12.15 -8.11
C VAL A 501 -19.66 -11.21 -8.18
N PRO A 502 -19.67 -10.00 -7.55
CA PRO A 502 -18.46 -9.18 -7.47
C PRO A 502 -17.28 -9.90 -6.81
N PHE A 503 -17.52 -10.66 -5.72
CA PHE A 503 -16.45 -11.37 -5.04
C PHE A 503 -15.81 -12.47 -5.93
N VAL A 504 -16.61 -13.23 -6.68
CA VAL A 504 -16.10 -14.22 -7.62
C VAL A 504 -15.21 -13.58 -8.70
N ARG A 505 -15.59 -12.41 -9.23
CA ARG A 505 -14.75 -11.61 -10.13
C ARG A 505 -13.47 -11.14 -9.45
N GLN A 506 -13.59 -10.61 -8.22
CA GLN A 506 -12.45 -10.15 -7.42
C GLN A 506 -11.48 -11.30 -7.09
N LEU A 507 -11.97 -12.49 -6.82
CA LEU A 507 -11.14 -13.67 -6.58
C LEU A 507 -10.28 -14.02 -7.81
N ARG A 508 -10.85 -14.01 -9.02
CA ARG A 508 -10.06 -14.19 -10.25
C ARG A 508 -8.94 -13.16 -10.34
N ASN A 509 -9.27 -11.91 -10.04
CA ASN A 509 -8.32 -10.80 -10.06
C ASN A 509 -7.19 -10.99 -9.03
N MET A 510 -7.53 -11.46 -7.83
CA MET A 510 -6.56 -11.79 -6.79
C MET A 510 -5.65 -12.96 -7.18
N ILE A 511 -6.18 -14.01 -7.78
CA ILE A 511 -5.38 -15.16 -8.26
C ILE A 511 -4.38 -14.70 -9.33
N GLU A 512 -4.81 -13.85 -10.27
CA GLU A 512 -3.93 -13.30 -11.32
C GLU A 512 -2.76 -12.49 -10.72
N LEU A 513 -3.04 -11.58 -9.79
CA LEU A 513 -2.00 -10.79 -9.12
C LEU A 513 -1.12 -11.64 -8.19
N ALA A 514 -1.69 -12.63 -7.52
CA ALA A 514 -0.92 -13.59 -6.71
C ALA A 514 0.14 -14.30 -7.55
N ARG A 515 -0.16 -14.68 -8.79
CA ARG A 515 0.81 -15.25 -9.74
C ARG A 515 1.89 -14.25 -10.13
N VAL A 516 1.52 -12.97 -10.38
CA VAL A 516 2.50 -11.91 -10.68
C VAL A 516 3.48 -11.76 -9.52
N ILE A 517 2.99 -11.70 -8.27
CA ILE A 517 3.82 -11.59 -7.07
C ILE A 517 4.75 -12.81 -6.94
N THR A 518 4.19 -14.01 -7.07
CA THR A 518 4.92 -15.26 -6.89
C THR A 518 6.03 -15.44 -7.93
N LEU A 519 5.74 -15.20 -9.20
CA LEU A 519 6.71 -15.32 -10.29
C LEU A 519 7.80 -14.23 -10.23
N SER A 520 7.43 -13.00 -9.85
CA SER A 520 8.42 -11.93 -9.61
C SER A 520 9.36 -12.30 -8.47
N ALA A 521 8.83 -12.84 -7.37
CA ALA A 521 9.63 -13.34 -6.25
C ALA A 521 10.49 -14.56 -6.64
N LEU A 522 9.96 -15.50 -7.43
CA LEU A 522 10.70 -16.69 -7.88
C LEU A 522 11.92 -16.32 -8.72
N ASN A 523 11.78 -15.32 -9.60
CA ASN A 523 12.85 -14.95 -10.52
C ASN A 523 13.92 -14.06 -9.87
N ARG A 524 13.61 -13.31 -8.79
CA ARG A 524 14.60 -12.47 -8.09
C ARG A 524 15.43 -13.30 -7.13
N ASN A 525 16.64 -13.66 -7.51
CA ASN A 525 17.57 -14.50 -6.74
C ASN A 525 18.56 -13.63 -5.94
N GLU A 526 18.06 -12.86 -5.01
CA GLU A 526 18.80 -12.10 -4.00
C GLU A 526 17.93 -11.95 -2.74
N SER A 527 18.47 -11.34 -1.70
CA SER A 527 17.71 -10.82 -0.56
C SER A 527 17.87 -9.30 -0.48
N ARG A 528 16.74 -8.57 -0.57
CA ARG A 528 16.71 -7.11 -0.56
C ARG A 528 15.43 -6.60 0.13
N GLY A 529 15.57 -5.75 1.14
CA GLY A 529 14.44 -5.19 1.87
C GLY A 529 13.49 -6.26 2.39
N ALA A 530 12.21 -6.20 1.98
CA ALA A 530 11.19 -7.16 2.38
C ALA A 530 11.27 -8.52 1.65
N HIS A 531 12.06 -8.62 0.58
CA HIS A 531 12.27 -9.87 -0.14
C HIS A 531 13.47 -10.61 0.44
N TYR A 532 13.22 -11.79 1.05
CA TYR A 532 14.26 -12.60 1.66
C TYR A 532 14.18 -14.07 1.20
N LYS A 533 15.30 -14.55 0.64
CA LYS A 533 15.51 -15.95 0.24
C LYS A 533 16.72 -16.53 0.96
N PRO A 534 16.57 -17.56 1.79
CA PRO A 534 17.71 -18.22 2.44
C PRO A 534 18.72 -18.82 1.45
N GLU A 535 18.27 -19.22 0.25
CA GLU A 535 19.15 -19.72 -0.82
C GLU A 535 20.04 -18.61 -1.42
N PHE A 536 19.64 -17.34 -1.29
CA PHE A 536 20.35 -16.16 -1.78
C PHE A 536 20.29 -15.04 -0.71
N PRO A 537 21.01 -15.20 0.42
CA PRO A 537 20.85 -14.33 1.59
C PRO A 537 21.40 -12.92 1.39
N GLU A 538 22.30 -12.72 0.42
CA GLU A 538 22.97 -11.45 0.16
C GLU A 538 22.23 -10.60 -0.88
N ARG A 539 22.40 -9.29 -0.78
CA ARG A 539 21.99 -8.32 -1.80
C ARG A 539 22.97 -8.36 -2.96
N ASP A 540 22.47 -8.41 -4.18
CA ASP A 540 23.26 -8.47 -5.40
C ASP A 540 22.95 -7.28 -6.33
N ASP A 541 23.68 -6.18 -6.14
CA ASP A 541 23.48 -4.96 -6.92
C ASP A 541 23.89 -5.12 -8.39
N ALA A 542 24.82 -6.00 -8.69
CA ALA A 542 25.30 -6.20 -10.07
C ALA A 542 24.19 -6.78 -10.98
N ASN A 543 23.40 -7.68 -10.45
CA ASN A 543 22.35 -8.37 -11.23
C ASN A 543 20.95 -7.83 -10.95
N TRP A 544 20.67 -7.39 -9.71
CA TRP A 544 19.31 -7.18 -9.21
C TRP A 544 18.98 -5.75 -8.75
N LEU A 545 19.89 -4.77 -8.88
CA LEU A 545 19.53 -3.36 -8.65
C LEU A 545 18.71 -2.84 -9.84
N LYS A 546 17.55 -3.44 -10.03
CA LYS A 546 16.64 -3.23 -11.16
C LYS A 546 15.19 -3.33 -10.72
N THR A 547 14.35 -2.51 -11.31
CA THR A 547 12.88 -2.63 -11.21
C THR A 547 12.44 -3.85 -12.00
N THR A 548 11.76 -4.81 -11.35
CA THR A 548 11.07 -5.91 -12.01
C THR A 548 9.79 -5.38 -12.64
N ILE A 549 9.54 -5.68 -13.91
CA ILE A 549 8.32 -5.30 -14.61
C ILE A 549 7.67 -6.54 -15.19
N ALA A 550 6.42 -6.79 -14.78
CA ALA A 550 5.59 -7.85 -15.29
C ALA A 550 4.60 -7.32 -16.34
N THR A 551 4.52 -8.01 -17.46
CA THR A 551 3.50 -7.80 -18.49
C THR A 551 2.70 -9.07 -18.69
N ARG A 552 1.41 -8.92 -18.98
CA ARG A 552 0.52 -10.07 -19.18
C ARG A 552 0.69 -10.64 -20.58
N THR A 553 0.78 -11.97 -20.66
CA THR A 553 0.61 -12.73 -21.90
C THR A 553 -0.47 -13.81 -21.73
N PRO A 554 -0.95 -14.47 -22.80
CA PRO A 554 -1.88 -15.59 -22.70
C PRO A 554 -1.34 -16.74 -21.83
N ASP A 555 -0.01 -16.94 -21.82
CA ASP A 555 0.67 -18.03 -21.10
C ASP A 555 1.04 -17.64 -19.65
N GLY A 556 0.77 -16.41 -19.25
CA GLY A 556 1.06 -15.90 -17.91
C GLY A 556 1.93 -14.64 -17.89
N PRO A 557 2.42 -14.23 -16.73
CA PRO A 557 3.30 -13.06 -16.59
C PRO A 557 4.66 -13.28 -17.25
N VAL A 558 5.11 -12.31 -18.06
CA VAL A 558 6.47 -12.22 -18.59
C VAL A 558 7.19 -11.08 -17.90
N LEU A 559 8.41 -11.33 -17.42
CA LEU A 559 9.20 -10.37 -16.65
C LEU A 559 10.29 -9.73 -17.53
N ARG A 560 10.46 -8.43 -17.37
CA ARG A 560 11.58 -7.64 -17.85
C ARG A 560 12.13 -6.78 -16.71
N TYR A 561 13.28 -6.18 -16.91
CA TYR A 561 13.96 -5.39 -15.87
C TYR A 561 14.34 -4.03 -16.42
N GLU A 562 14.18 -2.99 -15.61
CA GLU A 562 14.59 -1.62 -15.90
C GLU A 562 15.59 -1.14 -14.84
N ASP A 563 16.55 -0.32 -15.25
CA ASP A 563 17.51 0.28 -14.34
C ASP A 563 16.83 1.28 -13.40
N VAL A 564 17.32 1.37 -12.17
CA VAL A 564 16.84 2.31 -11.15
C VAL A 564 17.56 3.65 -11.34
N ASP A 565 16.84 4.76 -11.20
CA ASP A 565 17.43 6.10 -11.15
C ASP A 565 18.24 6.29 -9.86
N LEU A 566 19.56 6.46 -9.97
CA LEU A 566 20.52 6.53 -8.87
C LEU A 566 21.32 7.84 -8.87
N GLN A 567 20.79 8.92 -9.41
CA GLN A 567 21.58 10.12 -9.70
C GLN A 567 22.06 10.92 -8.47
N PHE A 568 21.53 10.69 -7.27
CA PHE A 568 21.85 11.51 -6.08
C PHE A 568 22.68 10.78 -5.03
N ILE A 569 22.41 9.51 -4.76
CA ILE A 569 23.05 8.71 -3.71
C ILE A 569 23.48 7.37 -4.27
N ALA A 570 24.78 7.06 -4.20
CA ALA A 570 25.28 5.74 -4.57
C ALA A 570 24.79 4.65 -3.59
N PRO A 571 24.47 3.45 -4.07
CA PRO A 571 24.12 2.33 -3.22
C PRO A 571 25.21 2.01 -2.20
N ARG A 572 24.80 1.78 -0.93
CA ARG A 572 25.66 1.32 0.14
C ARG A 572 24.97 0.20 0.91
N GLN A 573 25.75 -0.62 1.61
CA GLN A 573 25.20 -1.71 2.39
C GLN A 573 24.38 -1.19 3.57
N ARG A 574 23.18 -1.74 3.78
CA ARG A 574 22.33 -1.44 4.94
C ARG A 574 22.90 -2.11 6.19
N ARG A 575 23.16 -1.32 7.22
CA ARG A 575 23.63 -1.78 8.53
C ARG A 575 22.83 -1.09 9.62
N TYR A 576 22.25 -1.89 10.52
CA TYR A 576 21.47 -1.44 11.67
C TYR A 576 22.05 -1.91 13.01
N ASP A 577 23.14 -2.67 12.97
CA ASP A 577 23.97 -3.07 14.10
C ASP A 577 24.83 -1.91 14.63
N VAL A 578 25.13 -0.92 13.79
CA VAL A 578 25.87 0.29 14.12
C VAL A 578 25.06 1.54 13.79
N SER A 579 25.33 2.66 14.47
CA SER A 579 24.74 3.94 14.10
C SER A 579 25.13 4.32 12.66
N LYS A 580 24.20 4.92 11.92
CA LYS A 580 24.45 5.41 10.56
C LYS A 580 25.64 6.38 10.62
N ALA A 581 26.78 5.99 10.07
CA ALA A 581 27.90 6.90 9.96
C ALA A 581 27.45 8.12 9.16
N LYS A 582 27.58 9.33 9.71
CA LYS A 582 27.37 10.57 8.96
C LYS A 582 28.29 10.51 7.76
N GLY A 583 27.72 10.28 6.59
CA GLY A 583 28.50 10.24 5.35
C GLY A 583 29.29 11.52 5.25
N ALA A 584 30.61 11.40 5.07
CA ALA A 584 31.45 12.54 4.78
C ALA A 584 30.84 13.22 3.54
N VAL A 585 30.38 14.45 3.72
CA VAL A 585 30.05 15.33 2.61
C VAL A 585 31.33 15.40 1.80
N ALA A 586 31.33 14.83 0.59
CA ALA A 586 32.41 15.09 -0.35
C ALA A 586 32.37 16.60 -0.63
N SER A 587 33.26 17.34 0.02
CA SER A 587 33.56 18.72 -0.30
C SER A 587 34.21 18.71 -1.69
N GLY A 588 33.37 18.76 -2.72
CA GLY A 588 33.80 19.08 -4.08
C GLY A 588 34.08 20.55 -4.14
N SER A 589 35.35 20.86 -4.25
CA SER A 589 35.90 22.16 -4.65
C SER A 589 35.48 22.53 -6.06
#